data_f78d7caaf2fd482d5f82f161beb00c4f
#
_entry.id   f78d7caaf2fd482d5f82f161beb00c4f
#
_cell.length_a   1.000
_cell.length_b   1.000
_cell.length_c   1.000
_cell.angle_alpha   90.00
_cell.angle_beta   90.00
_cell.angle_gamma   90.00
#
_symmetry.space_group_name_H-M   'P 1'
#
loop_
_entity.id
_entity.type
_entity.pdbx_description
1 polymer ?
#
loop_
_entity_poly.entity_id
_entity_poly.type
_entity_poly.pdbx_seq_one_letter_code
_entity_poly.pdbx_strand_id
1 'polypeptide(L)'
;IPMFLVVRRRPEDIGLLPDGAAPIDSFTMENPAGGSRISPRPAATQVDWTAKEVMKTRAFWLIALTSLVSVTAGSGIGFNMVPYFHESANLSTPQAAGILSVSTFLSLASLGWGALADKFTPRLCIIAAMAGATMATMYLLTVSNLATAYIFGVGWGLVSAASDILIYMVLAQYFGRNAYGTISGMLRPFEAGGLGLGMTLGTLCYDLTGSYKLLILGSVAAHAVAAVLVFLAKQPAEPRRATT
;
A
#
# COMPACT_ATOMS: atom_id res chain seq x y z
N ILE A 1 5.10 -8.59 -29.32
CA ILE A 1 4.45 -7.39 -29.93
C ILE A 1 4.88 -6.20 -29.10
N PRO A 2 5.47 -5.16 -29.71
CA PRO A 2 5.91 -3.99 -28.96
C PRO A 2 4.70 -3.27 -28.36
N MET A 3 4.67 -3.17 -27.04
CA MET A 3 3.56 -2.59 -26.26
C MET A 3 3.18 -1.18 -26.69
N PHE A 4 4.12 -0.40 -27.22
CA PHE A 4 3.86 0.97 -27.65
C PHE A 4 2.86 1.08 -28.84
N LEU A 5 2.60 -0.02 -29.56
CA LEU A 5 1.60 -0.03 -30.62
C LEU A 5 0.17 -0.20 -30.11
N VAL A 6 0.01 -0.74 -28.89
CA VAL A 6 -1.28 -1.05 -28.29
C VAL A 6 -1.62 -0.08 -27.16
N VAL A 7 -0.62 0.31 -26.36
CA VAL A 7 -0.82 1.20 -25.22
C VAL A 7 -0.80 2.66 -25.67
N ARG A 8 -1.92 3.34 -25.59
CA ARG A 8 -2.02 4.79 -25.78
C ARG A 8 -1.81 5.50 -24.44
N ARG A 9 -1.22 6.68 -24.48
CA ARG A 9 -0.85 7.45 -23.29
C ARG A 9 -2.08 7.99 -22.56
N ARG A 10 -3.11 8.36 -23.32
CA ARG A 10 -4.36 8.90 -22.76
C ARG A 10 -5.55 8.40 -23.58
N PRO A 11 -6.71 8.14 -22.98
CA PRO A 11 -7.92 7.77 -23.71
C PRO A 11 -8.38 8.88 -24.67
N GLU A 12 -8.08 10.14 -24.36
CA GLU A 12 -8.42 11.27 -25.20
C GLU A 12 -7.68 11.26 -26.57
N ASP A 13 -6.51 10.61 -26.63
CA ASP A 13 -5.72 10.46 -27.87
C ASP A 13 -6.45 9.60 -28.93
N ILE A 14 -7.49 8.87 -28.55
CA ILE A 14 -8.35 8.05 -29.40
C ILE A 14 -9.82 8.49 -29.36
N GLY A 15 -10.07 9.72 -28.88
CA GLY A 15 -11.43 10.30 -28.85
C GLY A 15 -12.34 9.72 -27.76
N LEU A 16 -11.78 8.98 -26.80
CA LEU A 16 -12.52 8.47 -25.65
C LEU A 16 -12.36 9.43 -24.47
N LEU A 17 -13.45 9.69 -23.77
CA LEU A 17 -13.42 10.40 -22.49
C LEU A 17 -13.11 9.45 -21.34
N PRO A 18 -12.45 9.92 -20.27
CA PRO A 18 -12.28 9.14 -19.06
C PRO A 18 -13.64 8.60 -18.57
N ASP A 19 -13.65 7.35 -18.14
CA ASP A 19 -14.84 6.64 -17.62
C ASP A 19 -15.98 6.40 -18.63
N GLY A 20 -15.68 6.49 -19.96
CA GLY A 20 -16.67 6.23 -20.99
C GLY A 20 -17.78 7.29 -21.09
N ALA A 21 -17.54 8.49 -20.54
CA ALA A 21 -18.48 9.60 -20.66
C ALA A 21 -18.69 9.98 -22.13
N ALA A 22 -19.92 10.31 -22.53
CA ALA A 22 -20.20 10.80 -23.89
C ALA A 22 -19.62 12.20 -24.10
N PRO A 23 -19.13 12.53 -25.32
CA PRO A 23 -18.66 13.86 -25.65
C PRO A 23 -19.71 14.94 -25.36
N ILE A 24 -19.27 16.07 -24.81
CA ILE A 24 -20.17 17.19 -24.43
C ILE A 24 -20.94 17.71 -25.65
N ASP A 25 -20.37 17.60 -26.83
CA ASP A 25 -20.97 18.07 -28.08
C ASP A 25 -22.18 17.26 -28.55
N SER A 26 -22.46 16.08 -27.98
CA SER A 26 -23.66 15.29 -28.30
C SER A 26 -24.91 15.72 -27.53
N PHE A 27 -24.81 16.71 -26.63
CA PHE A 27 -25.92 17.18 -25.81
C PHE A 27 -26.55 18.51 -26.29
N THR A 28 -26.13 19.04 -27.43
CA THR A 28 -26.61 20.33 -27.92
C THR A 28 -27.68 20.26 -29.02
N MET A 29 -28.38 19.13 -29.20
CA MET A 29 -29.61 19.16 -30.04
C MET A 29 -30.68 18.25 -29.51
N GLU A 30 -31.78 18.91 -29.18
CA GLU A 30 -33.16 18.43 -29.08
C GLU A 30 -33.57 17.38 -28.03
N ASN A 31 -34.18 17.89 -26.96
CA ASN A 31 -35.45 17.29 -26.61
C ASN A 31 -36.32 18.28 -25.79
N PRO A 32 -37.47 18.75 -26.29
CA PRO A 32 -38.39 19.63 -25.57
C PRO A 32 -39.45 18.87 -24.79
N ALA A 33 -39.11 17.78 -24.12
CA ALA A 33 -40.09 17.07 -23.28
C ALA A 33 -39.38 16.46 -22.05
N GLY A 34 -39.51 17.14 -20.94
CA GLY A 34 -39.69 16.65 -19.57
C GLY A 34 -38.83 15.44 -19.11
N GLY A 35 -37.48 15.47 -19.19
CA GLY A 35 -36.62 14.45 -18.62
C GLY A 35 -35.69 15.07 -17.59
N SER A 36 -35.61 14.46 -16.42
CA SER A 36 -34.78 14.84 -15.28
C SER A 36 -33.37 15.21 -15.72
N ARG A 37 -32.99 16.48 -15.56
CA ARG A 37 -31.64 16.99 -15.82
C ARG A 37 -30.70 16.31 -14.85
N ILE A 38 -30.01 15.28 -15.31
CA ILE A 38 -28.75 14.88 -14.66
C ILE A 38 -27.78 15.99 -14.99
N SER A 39 -27.71 16.99 -14.11
CA SER A 39 -26.64 18.00 -14.20
C SER A 39 -25.33 17.27 -14.20
N PRO A 40 -24.41 17.51 -15.18
CA PRO A 40 -23.07 16.99 -15.09
C PRO A 40 -22.52 17.49 -13.77
N ARG A 41 -22.20 16.57 -12.86
CA ARG A 41 -21.48 16.91 -11.63
C ARG A 41 -20.23 17.65 -12.11
N PRO A 42 -19.99 18.91 -11.71
CA PRO A 42 -18.79 19.62 -12.13
C PRO A 42 -17.63 18.67 -11.85
N ALA A 43 -16.82 18.39 -12.87
CA ALA A 43 -15.56 17.66 -12.66
C ALA A 43 -14.86 18.38 -11.52
N ALA A 44 -14.80 17.75 -10.37
CA ALA A 44 -14.16 18.34 -9.20
C ALA A 44 -12.83 18.86 -9.69
N THR A 45 -12.59 20.15 -9.56
CA THR A 45 -11.38 20.82 -10.03
C THR A 45 -10.21 20.04 -9.42
N GLN A 46 -9.61 19.15 -10.20
CA GLN A 46 -8.50 18.34 -9.71
C GLN A 46 -7.36 19.32 -9.49
N VAL A 47 -7.02 19.52 -8.23
CA VAL A 47 -5.91 20.37 -7.83
C VAL A 47 -4.62 19.71 -8.32
N ASP A 48 -3.96 20.34 -9.27
CA ASP A 48 -2.70 19.85 -9.81
C ASP A 48 -1.56 20.16 -8.84
N TRP A 49 -1.16 19.17 -8.08
CA TRP A 49 0.03 19.24 -7.24
C TRP A 49 1.30 19.09 -8.07
N THR A 50 2.27 19.94 -7.87
CA THR A 50 3.63 19.76 -8.40
C THR A 50 4.47 18.93 -7.41
N ALA A 51 5.48 18.20 -7.92
CA ALA A 51 6.39 17.42 -7.07
C ALA A 51 7.05 18.27 -5.98
N LYS A 52 7.40 19.53 -6.29
CA LYS A 52 7.98 20.48 -5.32
C LYS A 52 7.00 20.86 -4.21
N GLU A 53 5.74 21.02 -4.52
CA GLU A 53 4.69 21.31 -3.53
C GLU A 53 4.45 20.11 -2.63
N VAL A 54 4.38 18.91 -3.20
CA VAL A 54 4.20 17.65 -2.45
C VAL A 54 5.33 17.46 -1.45
N MET A 55 6.60 17.64 -1.85
CA MET A 55 7.76 17.52 -0.96
C MET A 55 7.74 18.53 0.21
N LYS A 56 7.01 19.63 0.11
CA LYS A 56 6.85 20.60 1.21
C LYS A 56 5.79 20.18 2.22
N THR A 57 4.97 19.17 1.90
CA THR A 57 3.89 18.72 2.78
C THR A 57 4.39 17.74 3.84
N ARG A 58 3.93 17.90 5.07
CA ARG A 58 4.19 16.92 6.14
C ARG A 58 3.58 15.56 5.81
N ALA A 59 2.46 15.53 5.09
CA ALA A 59 1.75 14.30 4.72
C ALA A 59 2.64 13.39 3.87
N PHE A 60 3.34 13.94 2.86
CA PHE A 60 4.26 13.17 2.03
C PHE A 60 5.36 12.49 2.85
N TRP A 61 6.02 13.21 3.74
CA TRP A 61 7.10 12.66 4.55
C TRP A 61 6.61 11.61 5.55
N LEU A 62 5.43 11.81 6.13
CA LEU A 62 4.83 10.80 7.01
C LEU A 62 4.48 9.53 6.23
N ILE A 63 3.95 9.65 5.01
CA ILE A 63 3.66 8.49 4.14
C ILE A 63 4.97 7.81 3.71
N ALA A 64 5.99 8.57 3.31
CA ALA A 64 7.29 8.03 2.93
C ALA A 64 7.97 7.28 4.09
N LEU A 65 7.91 7.83 5.30
CA LEU A 65 8.44 7.17 6.48
C LEU A 65 7.60 5.93 6.85
N THR A 66 6.27 5.99 6.67
CA THR A 66 5.41 4.80 6.84
C THR A 66 5.84 3.70 5.88
N SER A 67 6.05 4.00 4.58
CA SER A 67 6.53 3.03 3.60
C SER A 67 7.88 2.43 4.01
N LEU A 68 8.85 3.27 4.36
CA LEU A 68 10.15 2.81 4.81
C LEU A 68 10.06 1.84 5.99
N VAL A 69 9.33 2.24 7.04
CA VAL A 69 9.22 1.48 8.29
C VAL A 69 8.42 0.19 8.10
N SER A 70 7.29 0.25 7.37
CA SER A 70 6.45 -0.93 7.14
C SER A 70 7.12 -1.94 6.21
N VAL A 71 7.81 -1.48 5.16
CA VAL A 71 8.56 -2.37 4.25
C VAL A 71 9.76 -2.98 4.98
N THR A 72 10.46 -2.21 5.84
CA THR A 72 11.54 -2.76 6.66
C THR A 72 11.04 -3.89 7.57
N ALA A 73 9.93 -3.67 8.28
CA ALA A 73 9.35 -4.68 9.14
C ALA A 73 8.86 -5.91 8.35
N GLY A 74 8.13 -5.67 7.25
CA GLY A 74 7.57 -6.72 6.41
C GLY A 74 8.64 -7.58 5.75
N SER A 75 9.68 -6.98 5.17
CA SER A 75 10.79 -7.70 4.55
C SER A 75 11.63 -8.44 5.59
N GLY A 76 11.85 -7.83 6.76
CA GLY A 76 12.53 -8.50 7.87
C GLY A 76 11.86 -9.82 8.25
N ILE A 77 10.55 -9.82 8.42
CA ILE A 77 9.78 -11.04 8.69
C ILE A 77 9.76 -11.96 7.48
N GLY A 78 9.42 -11.46 6.29
CA GLY A 78 9.21 -12.28 5.08
C GLY A 78 10.45 -13.07 4.69
N PHE A 79 11.63 -12.45 4.66
CA PHE A 79 12.88 -13.11 4.27
C PHE A 79 13.45 -14.04 5.34
N ASN A 80 13.13 -13.82 6.61
CA ASN A 80 13.62 -14.65 7.71
C ASN A 80 12.57 -15.68 8.21
N MET A 81 11.42 -15.77 7.55
CA MET A 81 10.33 -16.66 7.95
C MET A 81 10.73 -18.14 7.92
N VAL A 82 11.37 -18.59 6.85
CA VAL A 82 11.76 -20.00 6.69
C VAL A 82 12.80 -20.42 7.73
N PRO A 83 13.94 -19.72 7.91
CA PRO A 83 14.91 -20.06 8.95
C PRO A 83 14.31 -19.92 10.36
N TYR A 84 13.43 -18.96 10.61
CA TYR A 84 12.75 -18.83 11.88
C TYR A 84 11.90 -20.06 12.22
N PHE A 85 11.11 -20.58 11.28
CA PHE A 85 10.29 -21.77 11.51
C PHE A 85 11.11 -23.05 11.70
N HIS A 86 12.25 -23.13 11.04
CA HIS A 86 13.19 -24.23 11.25
C HIS A 86 13.72 -24.24 12.70
N GLU A 87 14.08 -23.05 13.21
CA GLU A 87 14.66 -22.93 14.55
C GLU A 87 13.60 -23.02 15.66
N SER A 88 12.49 -22.27 15.53
CA SER A 88 11.50 -22.12 16.60
C SER A 88 10.51 -23.26 16.71
N ALA A 89 10.20 -23.92 15.60
CA ALA A 89 9.18 -24.96 15.54
C ALA A 89 9.69 -26.30 14.98
N ASN A 90 11.00 -26.45 14.75
CA ASN A 90 11.64 -27.61 14.14
C ASN A 90 10.98 -28.07 12.84
N LEU A 91 10.47 -27.13 12.04
CA LEU A 91 9.81 -27.46 10.78
C LEU A 91 10.84 -27.77 9.70
N SER A 92 10.55 -28.76 8.87
CA SER A 92 11.36 -29.02 7.69
C SER A 92 11.24 -27.90 6.66
N THR A 93 12.25 -27.74 5.80
CA THR A 93 12.22 -26.74 4.71
C THR A 93 10.97 -26.82 3.85
N PRO A 94 10.47 -28.01 3.42
CA PRO A 94 9.22 -28.12 2.69
C PRO A 94 7.99 -27.61 3.46
N GLN A 95 7.92 -27.87 4.77
CA GLN A 95 6.82 -27.38 5.62
C GLN A 95 6.85 -25.85 5.72
N ALA A 96 8.01 -25.27 5.99
CA ALA A 96 8.17 -23.81 6.04
C ALA A 96 7.86 -23.17 4.69
N ALA A 97 8.30 -23.77 3.57
CA ALA A 97 7.96 -23.32 2.23
C ALA A 97 6.45 -23.41 1.94
N GLY A 98 5.77 -24.43 2.45
CA GLY A 98 4.31 -24.57 2.37
C GLY A 98 3.58 -23.40 3.05
N ILE A 99 4.02 -23.00 4.24
CA ILE A 99 3.45 -21.86 4.98
C ILE A 99 3.67 -20.57 4.19
N LEU A 100 4.88 -20.36 3.64
CA LEU A 100 5.20 -19.21 2.81
C LEU A 100 4.32 -19.17 1.55
N SER A 101 4.07 -20.32 0.92
CA SER A 101 3.20 -20.44 -0.26
C SER A 101 1.75 -20.06 0.07
N VAL A 102 1.22 -20.51 1.19
CA VAL A 102 -0.12 -20.14 1.68
C VAL A 102 -0.19 -18.64 1.96
N SER A 103 0.81 -18.09 2.64
CA SER A 103 0.90 -16.65 2.92
C SER A 103 0.92 -15.83 1.62
N THR A 104 1.74 -16.23 0.66
CA THR A 104 1.84 -15.56 -0.65
C THR A 104 0.52 -15.66 -1.42
N PHE A 105 -0.14 -16.83 -1.42
CA PHE A 105 -1.45 -16.97 -2.06
C PHE A 105 -2.50 -16.06 -1.41
N LEU A 106 -2.51 -16.00 -0.09
CA LEU A 106 -3.45 -15.14 0.64
C LEU A 106 -3.14 -13.64 0.52
N SER A 107 -1.95 -13.25 0.08
CA SER A 107 -1.65 -11.86 -0.24
C SER A 107 -2.50 -11.32 -1.40
N LEU A 108 -3.12 -12.19 -2.22
CA LEU A 108 -4.17 -11.81 -3.18
C LEU A 108 -5.39 -11.16 -2.51
N ALA A 109 -5.59 -11.36 -1.20
CA ALA A 109 -6.57 -10.63 -0.41
C ALA A 109 -6.34 -9.11 -0.39
N SER A 110 -5.16 -8.64 -0.84
CA SER A 110 -4.89 -7.22 -1.07
C SER A 110 -5.89 -6.57 -2.03
N LEU A 111 -6.45 -7.32 -2.98
CA LEU A 111 -7.55 -6.86 -3.84
C LEU A 111 -8.80 -6.54 -3.01
N GLY A 112 -9.09 -7.34 -1.99
CA GLY A 112 -10.18 -7.09 -1.04
C GLY A 112 -9.97 -5.81 -0.22
N TRP A 113 -8.71 -5.51 0.14
CA TRP A 113 -8.36 -4.25 0.81
C TRP A 113 -8.63 -3.03 -0.08
N GLY A 114 -8.38 -3.14 -1.40
CA GLY A 114 -8.75 -2.10 -2.37
C GLY A 114 -10.26 -1.85 -2.36
N ALA A 115 -11.09 -2.89 -2.50
CA ALA A 115 -12.54 -2.77 -2.44
C ALA A 115 -13.05 -2.25 -1.08
N LEU A 116 -12.36 -2.59 0.00
CA LEU A 116 -12.68 -2.06 1.33
C LEU A 116 -12.34 -0.56 1.44
N ALA A 117 -11.26 -0.13 0.79
CA ALA A 117 -10.86 1.27 0.75
C ALA A 117 -11.81 2.15 -0.08
N ASP A 118 -12.50 1.57 -1.06
CA ASP A 118 -13.57 2.26 -1.80
C ASP A 118 -14.80 2.52 -0.92
N LYS A 119 -15.08 1.62 0.03
CA LYS A 119 -16.21 1.74 0.96
C LYS A 119 -15.86 2.57 2.20
N PHE A 120 -14.63 2.46 2.67
CA PHE A 120 -14.08 3.22 3.78
C PHE A 120 -12.99 4.16 3.26
N THR A 121 -12.33 4.91 4.11
CA THR A 121 -11.19 5.72 3.67
C THR A 121 -9.93 4.86 3.54
N PRO A 122 -9.10 5.01 2.48
CA PRO A 122 -7.84 4.27 2.35
C PRO A 122 -6.93 4.41 3.57
N ARG A 123 -6.92 5.58 4.19
CA ARG A 123 -6.17 5.85 5.42
C ARG A 123 -6.61 4.94 6.58
N LEU A 124 -7.91 4.75 6.79
CA LEU A 124 -8.43 3.87 7.84
C LEU A 124 -8.06 2.41 7.55
N CYS A 125 -8.16 2.01 6.29
CA CYS A 125 -7.78 0.65 5.86
C CYS A 125 -6.29 0.37 6.11
N ILE A 126 -5.38 1.34 5.85
CA ILE A 126 -3.95 1.17 6.18
C ILE A 126 -3.76 0.99 7.69
N ILE A 127 -4.40 1.81 8.51
CA ILE A 127 -4.30 1.71 9.98
C ILE A 127 -4.75 0.31 10.43
N ALA A 128 -5.87 -0.18 9.90
CA ALA A 128 -6.37 -1.52 10.20
C ALA A 128 -5.40 -2.62 9.74
N ALA A 129 -4.83 -2.48 8.53
CA ALA A 129 -3.83 -3.42 8.00
C ALA A 129 -2.55 -3.43 8.85
N MET A 130 -2.05 -2.26 9.28
CA MET A 130 -0.88 -2.15 10.16
C MET A 130 -1.15 -2.73 11.54
N ALA A 131 -2.34 -2.52 12.10
CA ALA A 131 -2.75 -3.16 13.35
C ALA A 131 -2.82 -4.68 13.21
N GLY A 132 -3.37 -5.17 12.11
CA GLY A 132 -3.38 -6.60 11.78
C GLY A 132 -1.97 -7.17 11.63
N ALA A 133 -1.07 -6.46 10.93
CA ALA A 133 0.33 -6.85 10.80
C ALA A 133 1.05 -6.88 12.16
N THR A 134 0.79 -5.91 13.02
CA THR A 134 1.31 -5.88 14.40
C THR A 134 0.86 -7.12 15.17
N MET A 135 -0.43 -7.46 15.12
CA MET A 135 -0.98 -8.64 15.80
C MET A 135 -0.42 -9.95 15.21
N ALA A 136 -0.35 -10.07 13.89
CA ALA A 136 0.21 -11.23 13.22
C ALA A 136 1.69 -11.43 13.60
N THR A 137 2.49 -10.35 13.57
CA THR A 137 3.90 -10.40 13.96
C THR A 137 4.07 -10.73 15.44
N MET A 138 3.20 -10.21 16.31
CA MET A 138 3.22 -10.55 17.73
C MET A 138 2.87 -12.04 17.96
N TYR A 139 1.90 -12.56 17.21
CA TYR A 139 1.52 -13.98 17.25
C TYR A 139 2.68 -14.89 16.84
N LEU A 140 3.59 -14.44 15.98
CA LEU A 140 4.77 -15.19 15.56
C LEU A 140 5.62 -15.65 16.74
N LEU A 141 5.67 -14.91 17.84
CA LEU A 141 6.39 -15.29 19.07
C LEU A 141 5.83 -16.55 19.77
N THR A 142 4.59 -16.93 19.45
CA THR A 142 3.90 -18.09 20.04
C THR A 142 3.98 -19.34 19.15
N VAL A 143 4.55 -19.21 17.95
CA VAL A 143 4.64 -20.31 16.99
C VAL A 143 5.64 -21.35 17.50
N SER A 144 5.15 -22.59 17.68
CA SER A 144 5.92 -23.71 18.21
C SER A 144 5.68 -25.02 17.46
N ASN A 145 4.75 -25.05 16.51
CA ASN A 145 4.41 -26.23 15.74
C ASN A 145 3.81 -25.86 14.38
N LEU A 146 3.60 -26.87 13.53
CA LEU A 146 3.11 -26.70 12.17
C LEU A 146 1.73 -26.00 12.11
N ALA A 147 0.81 -26.33 13.01
CA ALA A 147 -0.53 -25.73 13.00
C ALA A 147 -0.48 -24.24 13.33
N THR A 148 0.26 -23.85 14.37
CA THR A 148 0.43 -22.43 14.75
C THR A 148 1.18 -21.65 13.68
N ALA A 149 2.13 -22.28 12.98
CA ALA A 149 2.83 -21.66 11.86
C ALA A 149 1.89 -21.40 10.65
N TYR A 150 0.97 -22.30 10.34
CA TYR A 150 -0.05 -22.05 9.30
C TYR A 150 -1.04 -20.96 9.70
N ILE A 151 -1.46 -20.89 10.97
CA ILE A 151 -2.32 -19.80 11.47
C ILE A 151 -1.62 -18.46 11.27
N PHE A 152 -0.32 -18.38 11.62
CA PHE A 152 0.48 -17.19 11.33
C PHE A 152 0.51 -16.87 9.83
N GLY A 153 0.82 -17.87 8.98
CA GLY A 153 0.91 -17.71 7.54
C GLY A 153 -0.38 -17.15 6.92
N VAL A 154 -1.54 -17.64 7.39
CA VAL A 154 -2.85 -17.10 6.98
C VAL A 154 -3.02 -15.66 7.42
N GLY A 155 -2.83 -15.36 8.70
CA GLY A 155 -2.98 -14.00 9.24
C GLY A 155 -2.03 -13.01 8.57
N TRP A 156 -0.77 -13.38 8.41
CA TRP A 156 0.25 -12.56 7.73
C TRP A 156 -0.08 -12.32 6.26
N GLY A 157 -0.46 -13.38 5.53
CA GLY A 157 -0.82 -13.27 4.12
C GLY A 157 -1.98 -12.30 3.86
N LEU A 158 -2.98 -12.27 4.74
CA LEU A 158 -4.13 -11.38 4.62
C LEU A 158 -3.77 -9.88 4.76
N VAL A 159 -2.72 -9.55 5.50
CA VAL A 159 -2.39 -8.15 5.84
C VAL A 159 -1.09 -7.65 5.21
N SER A 160 -0.14 -8.52 4.87
CA SER A 160 1.21 -8.13 4.45
C SER A 160 1.23 -7.31 3.15
N ALA A 161 0.40 -7.65 2.17
CA ALA A 161 0.35 -6.94 0.89
C ALA A 161 -0.65 -5.76 0.87
N ALA A 162 -1.40 -5.56 1.94
CA ALA A 162 -2.40 -4.48 2.01
C ALA A 162 -1.76 -3.09 1.93
N SER A 163 -0.62 -2.92 2.59
CA SER A 163 0.09 -1.63 2.69
C SER A 163 0.49 -1.09 1.33
N ASP A 164 1.00 -1.94 0.45
CA ASP A 164 1.54 -1.55 -0.85
C ASP A 164 0.44 -0.92 -1.72
N ILE A 165 -0.75 -1.51 -1.76
CA ILE A 165 -1.87 -0.97 -2.52
C ILE A 165 -2.44 0.28 -1.86
N LEU A 166 -2.66 0.23 -0.55
CA LEU A 166 -3.36 1.28 0.19
C LEU A 166 -2.55 2.58 0.29
N ILE A 167 -1.22 2.50 0.41
CA ILE A 167 -0.34 3.67 0.41
C ILE A 167 -0.48 4.45 -0.90
N TYR A 168 -0.49 3.77 -2.03
CA TYR A 168 -0.67 4.40 -3.33
C TYR A 168 -2.08 4.97 -3.52
N MET A 169 -3.11 4.35 -2.93
CA MET A 169 -4.47 4.92 -2.92
C MET A 169 -4.53 6.22 -2.09
N VAL A 170 -3.86 6.27 -0.93
CA VAL A 170 -3.76 7.50 -0.13
C VAL A 170 -3.01 8.60 -0.90
N LEU A 171 -1.92 8.27 -1.59
CA LEU A 171 -1.22 9.24 -2.43
C LEU A 171 -2.13 9.81 -3.53
N ALA A 172 -2.86 8.96 -4.23
CA ALA A 172 -3.80 9.38 -5.27
C ALA A 172 -4.93 10.27 -4.70
N GLN A 173 -5.42 9.94 -3.50
CA GLN A 173 -6.46 10.71 -2.82
C GLN A 173 -5.96 12.08 -2.34
N TYR A 174 -4.72 12.16 -1.84
CA TYR A 174 -4.18 13.39 -1.25
C TYR A 174 -3.63 14.36 -2.29
N PHE A 175 -3.04 13.86 -3.36
CA PHE A 175 -2.29 14.67 -4.33
C PHE A 175 -2.86 14.63 -5.75
N GLY A 176 -3.96 13.90 -5.96
CA GLY A 176 -4.59 13.80 -7.27
C GLY A 176 -3.86 12.88 -8.25
N ARG A 177 -4.41 12.77 -9.48
CA ARG A 177 -3.94 11.81 -10.49
C ARG A 177 -2.87 12.38 -11.43
N ASN A 178 -2.83 13.70 -11.64
CA ASN A 178 -1.99 14.31 -12.69
C ASN A 178 -0.48 14.14 -12.43
N ALA A 179 -0.02 14.31 -11.19
CA ALA A 179 1.38 14.11 -10.81
C ALA A 179 1.66 12.73 -10.18
N TYR A 180 0.69 11.82 -10.20
CA TYR A 180 0.76 10.53 -9.50
C TYR A 180 2.02 9.71 -9.84
N GLY A 181 2.37 9.60 -11.13
CA GLY A 181 3.56 8.87 -11.56
C GLY A 181 4.86 9.43 -10.96
N THR A 182 4.99 10.75 -10.90
CA THR A 182 6.16 11.41 -10.29
C THR A 182 6.17 11.22 -8.78
N ILE A 183 5.03 11.41 -8.12
CA ILE A 183 4.92 11.32 -6.65
C ILE A 183 5.15 9.87 -6.18
N SER A 184 4.56 8.89 -6.87
CA SER A 184 4.80 7.48 -6.57
C SER A 184 6.25 7.08 -6.82
N GLY A 185 6.88 7.61 -7.89
CA GLY A 185 8.31 7.41 -8.15
C GLY A 185 9.21 7.93 -7.02
N MET A 186 8.84 9.04 -6.38
CA MET A 186 9.57 9.59 -5.22
C MET A 186 9.47 8.70 -3.97
N LEU A 187 8.47 7.83 -3.88
CA LEU A 187 8.32 6.89 -2.76
C LEU A 187 9.22 5.66 -2.91
N ARG A 188 9.56 5.25 -4.14
CA ARG A 188 10.35 4.05 -4.44
C ARG A 188 11.69 3.95 -3.71
N PRO A 189 12.50 5.00 -3.53
CA PRO A 189 13.74 4.92 -2.75
C PRO A 189 13.50 4.50 -1.30
N PHE A 190 12.40 4.93 -0.68
CA PHE A 190 12.04 4.56 0.70
C PHE A 190 11.64 3.09 0.79
N GLU A 191 10.88 2.59 -0.18
CA GLU A 191 10.51 1.18 -0.27
C GLU A 191 11.73 0.30 -0.51
N ALA A 192 12.58 0.65 -1.48
CA ALA A 192 13.80 -0.08 -1.79
C ALA A 192 14.78 -0.08 -0.61
N GLY A 193 14.93 1.08 0.06
CA GLY A 193 15.71 1.19 1.29
C GLY A 193 15.15 0.32 2.41
N GLY A 194 13.83 0.35 2.59
CA GLY A 194 13.14 -0.49 3.58
C GLY A 194 13.33 -1.98 3.32
N LEU A 195 13.23 -2.40 2.05
CA LEU A 195 13.46 -3.79 1.66
C LEU A 195 14.87 -4.26 2.04
N GLY A 196 15.90 -3.51 1.67
CA GLY A 196 17.29 -3.83 1.99
C GLY A 196 17.56 -3.81 3.49
N LEU A 197 17.06 -2.80 4.20
CA LEU A 197 17.20 -2.71 5.66
C LEU A 197 16.57 -3.90 6.38
N GLY A 198 15.35 -4.29 6.01
CA GLY A 198 14.66 -5.40 6.67
C GLY A 198 15.38 -6.73 6.50
N MET A 199 15.83 -7.03 5.28
CA MET A 199 16.64 -8.23 5.01
C MET A 199 17.92 -8.26 5.87
N THR A 200 18.66 -7.16 5.87
CA THR A 200 19.94 -7.04 6.59
C THR A 200 19.75 -7.09 8.10
N LEU A 201 18.75 -6.36 8.63
CA LEU A 201 18.47 -6.34 10.06
C LEU A 201 18.06 -7.73 10.59
N GLY A 202 17.31 -8.52 9.80
CA GLY A 202 16.94 -9.87 10.18
C GLY A 202 18.16 -10.77 10.41
N THR A 203 19.06 -10.80 9.44
CA THR A 203 20.31 -11.58 9.53
C THR A 203 21.20 -11.05 10.66
N LEU A 204 21.38 -9.72 10.74
CA LEU A 204 22.21 -9.12 11.77
C LEU A 204 21.70 -9.40 13.20
N CYS A 205 20.39 -9.31 13.41
CA CYS A 205 19.79 -9.64 14.71
C CYS A 205 20.11 -11.09 15.12
N TYR A 206 20.02 -12.01 14.16
CA TYR A 206 20.34 -13.40 14.42
C TYR A 206 21.84 -13.62 14.70
N ASP A 207 22.70 -13.03 13.89
CA ASP A 207 24.17 -13.17 14.04
C ASP A 207 24.68 -12.62 15.39
N LEU A 208 24.04 -11.56 15.91
CA LEU A 208 24.42 -10.92 17.16
C LEU A 208 23.81 -11.58 18.41
N THR A 209 22.61 -12.15 18.30
CA THR A 209 21.84 -12.63 19.48
C THR A 209 21.57 -14.13 19.47
N GLY A 210 21.82 -14.83 18.35
CA GLY A 210 21.44 -16.23 18.16
C GLY A 210 19.94 -16.45 18.15
N SER A 211 19.13 -15.39 17.91
CA SER A 211 17.66 -15.49 17.97
C SER A 211 16.99 -14.43 17.11
N TYR A 212 15.84 -14.78 16.53
CA TYR A 212 14.97 -13.86 15.79
C TYR A 212 14.04 -13.00 16.67
N LYS A 213 14.04 -13.20 18.00
CA LYS A 213 13.14 -12.47 18.91
C LYS A 213 13.27 -10.96 18.80
N LEU A 214 14.50 -10.46 18.69
CA LEU A 214 14.75 -9.02 18.57
C LEU A 214 14.19 -8.46 17.25
N LEU A 215 14.36 -9.19 16.13
CA LEU A 215 13.76 -8.84 14.85
C LEU A 215 12.23 -8.78 14.94
N ILE A 216 11.60 -9.79 15.54
CA ILE A 216 10.14 -9.87 15.68
C ILE A 216 9.62 -8.71 16.53
N LEU A 217 10.21 -8.46 17.69
CA LEU A 217 9.82 -7.34 18.56
C LEU A 217 10.03 -5.98 17.88
N GLY A 218 11.15 -5.82 17.16
CA GLY A 218 11.42 -4.64 16.36
C GLY A 218 10.37 -4.44 15.26
N SER A 219 9.97 -5.52 14.59
CA SER A 219 8.93 -5.48 13.55
C SER A 219 7.54 -5.18 14.12
N VAL A 220 7.20 -5.69 15.31
CA VAL A 220 5.96 -5.32 16.03
C VAL A 220 5.95 -3.81 16.31
N ALA A 221 7.03 -3.28 16.88
CA ALA A 221 7.16 -1.85 17.15
C ALA A 221 7.09 -1.02 15.86
N ALA A 222 7.75 -1.48 14.80
CA ALA A 222 7.76 -0.79 13.50
C ALA A 222 6.36 -0.72 12.86
N HIS A 223 5.60 -1.81 12.85
CA HIS A 223 4.21 -1.78 12.33
C HIS A 223 3.31 -0.87 13.19
N ALA A 224 3.46 -0.87 14.50
CA ALA A 224 2.73 0.03 15.39
C ALA A 224 3.09 1.50 15.11
N VAL A 225 4.37 1.80 14.94
CA VAL A 225 4.85 3.14 14.54
C VAL A 225 4.29 3.53 13.17
N ALA A 226 4.30 2.62 12.19
CA ALA A 226 3.72 2.87 10.87
C ALA A 226 2.22 3.23 10.95
N ALA A 227 1.45 2.53 11.79
CA ALA A 227 0.04 2.86 12.05
C ALA A 227 -0.13 4.28 12.61
N VAL A 228 0.71 4.69 13.55
CA VAL A 228 0.71 6.04 14.13
C VAL A 228 1.09 7.09 13.09
N LEU A 229 2.10 6.84 12.26
CA LEU A 229 2.52 7.76 11.20
C LEU A 229 1.39 8.01 10.20
N VAL A 230 0.67 6.96 9.76
CA VAL A 230 -0.50 7.11 8.89
C VAL A 230 -1.63 7.88 9.61
N PHE A 231 -1.84 7.59 10.88
CA PHE A 231 -2.83 8.32 11.67
C PHE A 231 -2.52 9.82 11.76
N LEU A 232 -1.26 10.21 11.80
CA LEU A 232 -0.81 11.60 11.79
C LEU A 232 -0.81 12.23 10.38
N ALA A 233 -0.73 11.42 9.32
CA ALA A 233 -0.72 11.87 7.93
C ALA A 233 -2.12 12.34 7.50
N LYS A 234 -2.47 13.58 7.81
CA LYS A 234 -3.72 14.22 7.37
C LYS A 234 -3.59 14.73 5.94
N GLN A 235 -4.72 14.74 5.23
CA GLN A 235 -4.77 15.33 3.88
C GLN A 235 -4.29 16.79 3.94
N PRO A 236 -3.32 17.18 3.10
CA PRO A 236 -2.83 18.55 3.07
C PRO A 236 -3.88 19.50 2.49
N ALA A 237 -3.85 20.76 2.94
CA ALA A 237 -4.67 21.80 2.33
C ALA A 237 -4.21 22.06 0.89
N GLU A 238 -5.16 22.33 0.02
CA GLU A 238 -4.88 22.63 -1.40
C GLU A 238 -3.94 23.83 -1.55
N PRO A 239 -2.98 23.77 -2.49
CA PRO A 239 -2.11 24.90 -2.75
C PRO A 239 -2.93 26.08 -3.26
N ARG A 240 -2.83 27.22 -2.57
CA ARG A 240 -3.45 28.49 -3.03
C ARG A 240 -2.77 28.90 -4.33
N ARG A 241 -3.42 28.70 -5.47
CA ARG A 241 -3.02 29.33 -6.71
C ARG A 241 -3.68 30.70 -6.77
N ALA A 242 -2.89 31.77 -6.97
CA ALA A 242 -3.43 33.06 -7.30
C ALA A 242 -4.20 32.90 -8.62
N THR A 243 -5.48 33.22 -8.60
CA THR A 243 -6.27 33.37 -9.84
C THR A 243 -5.65 34.54 -10.62
N THR A 244 -4.90 34.22 -11.66
CA THR A 244 -4.44 35.17 -12.67
C THR A 244 -5.54 35.40 -13.70
#